data_ffc2dc308a66692848963467a675f395
#
_entry.id   ffc2dc308a66692848963467a675f395
#
_cell.length_a   1.000
_cell.length_b   1.000
_cell.length_c   1.000
_cell.angle_alpha   90.00
_cell.angle_beta   90.00
_cell.angle_gamma   90.00
#
_symmetry.space_group_name_H-M   'P 1'
#
loop_
_entity.id
_entity.type
_entity.pdbx_description
1 polymer ?
#
loop_
_entity_poly.entity_id
_entity_poly.type
_entity_poly.pdbx_seq_one_letter_code
_entity_poly.pdbx_strand_id
1 'polypeptide(L)'
;MVTKTIFKRTSQLLEDLDVKINEVYADGNDMIKISEKALLIIDESIRKVKLLVSNHHFDHIAEEVLFFKKLKPQFISKFIYYSSVLDIEAHKPAAGNKTLKKYYEAEQEKLKNFYLEHSEFYSYYKREATYLDHKIFVRNSYDLKMRLSSGFYNYDPNFTTSHDHMIARFISNQQFDHYLKKQIDNSNDNITAKIFSPLTWSGSKVGLIELIYALYQMRCFNGGNIELSEVIKFVEKSLDCDLGNFHKTVFEIRNRKQGPTKFLQLVGDNLNQHFMTNEAE
;
A
#
# COMPACT_ATOMS: atom_id res chain seq x y z
N MET A 1 -0.48 -28.40 -30.30
CA MET A 1 -1.00 -27.13 -30.86
C MET A 1 -2.09 -26.55 -29.95
N VAL A 2 -3.03 -27.35 -29.45
CA VAL A 2 -4.14 -26.92 -28.56
C VAL A 2 -3.64 -26.36 -27.22
N THR A 3 -2.69 -27.00 -26.56
CA THR A 3 -2.11 -26.56 -25.28
C THR A 3 -1.48 -25.16 -25.37
N LYS A 4 -0.71 -24.87 -26.43
CA LYS A 4 -0.16 -23.52 -26.67
C LYS A 4 -1.27 -22.45 -26.78
N THR A 5 -2.40 -22.81 -27.37
CA THR A 5 -3.55 -21.91 -27.49
C THR A 5 -4.19 -21.62 -26.13
N ILE A 6 -4.29 -22.62 -25.23
CA ILE A 6 -4.81 -22.44 -23.86
C ILE A 6 -3.91 -21.52 -23.05
N PHE A 7 -2.59 -21.74 -23.06
CA PHE A 7 -1.65 -20.87 -22.38
C PHE A 7 -1.76 -19.41 -22.86
N LYS A 8 -1.78 -19.20 -24.19
CA LYS A 8 -1.96 -17.88 -24.77
C LYS A 8 -3.27 -17.22 -24.33
N ARG A 9 -4.39 -17.93 -24.40
CA ARG A 9 -5.70 -17.41 -23.99
C ARG A 9 -5.74 -17.11 -22.50
N THR A 10 -5.17 -17.97 -21.66
CA THR A 10 -5.13 -17.75 -20.22
C THR A 10 -4.24 -16.57 -19.84
N SER A 11 -3.08 -16.39 -20.51
CA SER A 11 -2.24 -15.21 -20.32
C SER A 11 -2.97 -13.92 -20.74
N GLN A 12 -3.68 -13.93 -21.86
CA GLN A 12 -4.49 -12.79 -22.29
C GLN A 12 -5.59 -12.46 -21.28
N LEU A 13 -6.28 -13.48 -20.76
CA LEU A 13 -7.28 -13.26 -19.69
C LEU A 13 -6.68 -12.67 -18.42
N LEU A 14 -5.43 -12.97 -18.09
CA LEU A 14 -4.73 -12.39 -16.96
C LEU A 14 -4.42 -10.91 -17.20
N GLU A 15 -3.91 -10.58 -18.38
CA GLU A 15 -3.63 -9.19 -18.79
C GLU A 15 -4.92 -8.35 -18.80
N ASP A 16 -6.00 -8.86 -19.40
CA ASP A 16 -7.30 -8.21 -19.43
C ASP A 16 -7.86 -8.01 -18.01
N LEU A 17 -7.65 -8.98 -17.12
CA LEU A 17 -8.03 -8.88 -15.71
C LEU A 17 -7.26 -7.76 -15.00
N ASP A 18 -5.95 -7.65 -15.22
CA ASP A 18 -5.12 -6.62 -14.60
C ASP A 18 -5.53 -5.21 -15.05
N VAL A 19 -5.86 -5.04 -16.35
CA VAL A 19 -6.38 -3.77 -16.87
C VAL A 19 -7.67 -3.40 -16.18
N LYS A 20 -8.66 -4.31 -16.11
CA LYS A 20 -9.96 -4.05 -15.47
C LYS A 20 -9.84 -3.74 -13.98
N ILE A 21 -8.95 -4.42 -13.26
CA ILE A 21 -8.70 -4.13 -11.84
C ILE A 21 -8.12 -2.72 -11.69
N ASN A 22 -7.19 -2.30 -12.55
CA ASN A 22 -6.62 -0.96 -12.51
C ASN A 22 -7.68 0.13 -12.80
N GLU A 23 -8.63 -0.13 -13.70
CA GLU A 23 -9.77 0.76 -13.96
C GLU A 23 -10.64 0.93 -12.70
N VAL A 24 -10.92 -0.15 -11.96
CA VAL A 24 -11.68 -0.09 -10.69
C VAL A 24 -10.97 0.78 -9.65
N TYR A 25 -9.63 0.75 -9.59
CA TYR A 25 -8.86 1.63 -8.71
C TYR A 25 -8.92 3.11 -9.13
N ALA A 26 -8.98 3.39 -10.42
CA ALA A 26 -9.09 4.77 -10.92
C ALA A 26 -10.44 5.40 -10.59
N ASP A 27 -11.51 4.59 -10.47
CA ASP A 27 -12.89 5.03 -10.24
C ASP A 27 -13.22 5.38 -8.77
N GLY A 28 -12.35 5.09 -7.80
CA GLY A 28 -12.69 5.32 -6.39
C GLY A 28 -11.57 5.12 -5.39
N ASN A 29 -11.81 5.65 -4.16
CA ASN A 29 -10.87 5.55 -3.03
C ASN A 29 -11.38 4.63 -1.90
N ASP A 30 -12.59 4.09 -2.00
CA ASP A 30 -13.20 3.22 -0.99
C ASP A 30 -12.77 1.77 -1.23
N MET A 31 -11.87 1.25 -0.37
CA MET A 31 -11.31 -0.09 -0.51
C MET A 31 -12.35 -1.21 -0.41
N ILE A 32 -13.46 -1.00 0.31
CA ILE A 32 -14.56 -1.97 0.37
C ILE A 32 -15.19 -2.10 -1.01
N LYS A 33 -15.61 -0.99 -1.60
CA LYS A 33 -16.24 -0.97 -2.93
C LYS A 33 -15.30 -1.44 -4.04
N ILE A 34 -14.02 -1.06 -3.96
CA ILE A 34 -12.98 -1.52 -4.88
C ILE A 34 -12.86 -3.04 -4.80
N SER A 35 -12.76 -3.60 -3.59
CA SER A 35 -12.62 -5.04 -3.39
C SER A 35 -13.83 -5.82 -3.86
N GLU A 36 -15.05 -5.35 -3.58
CA GLU A 36 -16.29 -5.96 -4.07
C GLU A 36 -16.34 -6.02 -5.61
N LYS A 37 -16.09 -4.90 -6.28
CA LYS A 37 -16.04 -4.84 -7.75
C LYS A 37 -14.95 -5.75 -8.32
N ALA A 38 -13.74 -5.70 -7.73
CA ALA A 38 -12.62 -6.53 -8.16
C ALA A 38 -12.94 -8.02 -8.03
N LEU A 39 -13.55 -8.45 -6.92
CA LEU A 39 -13.93 -9.86 -6.71
C LEU A 39 -14.90 -10.37 -7.78
N LEU A 40 -15.88 -9.56 -8.21
CA LEU A 40 -16.79 -9.93 -9.30
C LEU A 40 -16.06 -10.14 -10.63
N ILE A 41 -15.14 -9.23 -10.98
CA ILE A 41 -14.34 -9.31 -12.21
C ILE A 41 -13.39 -10.52 -12.17
N ILE A 42 -12.77 -10.76 -11.01
CA ILE A 42 -11.87 -11.90 -10.80
C ILE A 42 -12.64 -13.22 -10.89
N ASP A 43 -13.82 -13.35 -10.25
CA ASP A 43 -14.65 -14.54 -10.33
C ASP A 43 -15.05 -14.87 -11.77
N GLU A 44 -15.48 -13.87 -12.55
CA GLU A 44 -15.78 -14.05 -13.98
C GLU A 44 -14.56 -14.57 -14.75
N SER A 45 -13.37 -14.02 -14.49
CA SER A 45 -12.13 -14.43 -15.14
C SER A 45 -11.73 -15.85 -14.75
N ILE A 46 -11.85 -16.23 -13.47
CA ILE A 46 -11.60 -17.59 -12.97
C ILE A 46 -12.55 -18.58 -13.63
N ARG A 47 -13.85 -18.26 -13.77
CA ARG A 47 -14.82 -19.12 -14.46
C ARG A 47 -14.43 -19.34 -15.92
N LYS A 48 -13.97 -18.31 -16.63
CA LYS A 48 -13.47 -18.44 -18.01
C LYS A 48 -12.26 -19.37 -18.09
N VAL A 49 -11.28 -19.18 -17.19
CA VAL A 49 -10.10 -20.07 -17.11
C VAL A 49 -10.50 -21.51 -16.80
N LYS A 50 -11.45 -21.71 -15.88
CA LYS A 50 -11.97 -23.02 -15.54
C LYS A 50 -12.61 -23.72 -16.74
N LEU A 51 -13.43 -23.02 -17.52
CA LEU A 51 -14.05 -23.59 -18.74
C LEU A 51 -12.99 -23.99 -19.78
N LEU A 52 -11.88 -23.26 -19.90
CA LEU A 52 -10.81 -23.59 -20.84
C LEU A 52 -10.05 -24.85 -20.44
N VAL A 53 -9.94 -25.16 -19.15
CA VAL A 53 -8.98 -26.14 -18.63
C VAL A 53 -9.64 -27.40 -18.09
N SER A 54 -10.87 -27.34 -17.56
CA SER A 54 -11.52 -28.49 -16.89
C SER A 54 -11.63 -29.74 -17.78
N ASN A 55 -11.85 -29.57 -19.07
CA ASN A 55 -11.96 -30.66 -20.04
C ASN A 55 -10.70 -30.83 -20.92
N HIS A 56 -9.64 -30.07 -20.60
CA HIS A 56 -8.40 -30.14 -21.37
C HIS A 56 -7.46 -31.22 -20.83
N HIS A 57 -6.95 -32.07 -21.72
CA HIS A 57 -5.84 -32.97 -21.46
C HIS A 57 -4.55 -32.30 -21.94
N PHE A 58 -3.59 -32.14 -21.00
CA PHE A 58 -2.26 -31.64 -21.35
C PHE A 58 -1.46 -32.74 -22.06
N ASP A 59 -0.76 -32.37 -23.13
CA ASP A 59 0.02 -33.32 -23.88
C ASP A 59 1.22 -33.86 -23.06
N HIS A 60 1.76 -33.04 -22.16
CA HIS A 60 2.88 -33.36 -21.28
C HIS A 60 2.62 -32.96 -19.83
N ILE A 61 3.08 -33.76 -18.87
CA ILE A 61 3.03 -33.47 -17.45
C ILE A 61 3.65 -32.09 -17.13
N ALA A 62 4.73 -31.72 -17.79
CA ALA A 62 5.40 -30.44 -17.62
C ALA A 62 4.49 -29.23 -17.92
N GLU A 63 3.59 -29.37 -18.89
CA GLU A 63 2.62 -28.34 -19.24
C GLU A 63 1.54 -28.20 -18.15
N GLU A 64 1.04 -29.33 -17.65
CA GLU A 64 0.09 -29.34 -16.54
C GLU A 64 0.70 -28.71 -15.28
N VAL A 65 1.92 -29.11 -14.93
CA VAL A 65 2.68 -28.50 -13.83
C VAL A 65 2.84 -26.98 -14.03
N LEU A 66 3.23 -26.53 -15.21
CA LEU A 66 3.39 -25.11 -15.52
C LEU A 66 2.08 -24.33 -15.31
N PHE A 67 0.96 -24.91 -15.75
CA PHE A 67 -0.36 -24.29 -15.56
C PHE A 67 -0.72 -24.18 -14.09
N PHE A 68 -0.69 -25.27 -13.33
CA PHE A 68 -1.14 -25.29 -11.92
C PHE A 68 -0.13 -24.67 -10.94
N LYS A 69 1.16 -24.68 -11.26
CA LYS A 69 2.21 -24.07 -10.41
C LYS A 69 2.40 -22.57 -10.67
N LYS A 70 2.26 -22.12 -11.93
CA LYS A 70 2.63 -20.74 -12.29
C LYS A 70 1.45 -19.89 -12.76
N LEU A 71 0.56 -20.40 -13.59
CA LEU A 71 -0.44 -19.58 -14.28
C LEU A 71 -1.74 -19.44 -13.48
N LYS A 72 -2.37 -20.55 -13.12
CA LYS A 72 -3.61 -20.53 -12.33
C LYS A 72 -3.48 -19.77 -10.99
N PRO A 73 -2.38 -19.93 -10.22
CA PRO A 73 -2.24 -19.22 -8.95
C PRO A 73 -2.29 -17.69 -9.08
N GLN A 74 -1.97 -17.11 -10.23
CA GLN A 74 -2.06 -15.66 -10.46
C GLN A 74 -3.49 -15.14 -10.36
N PHE A 75 -4.48 -15.90 -10.82
CA PHE A 75 -5.89 -15.55 -10.72
C PHE A 75 -6.40 -15.75 -9.29
N ILE A 76 -6.12 -16.92 -8.72
CA ILE A 76 -6.61 -17.29 -7.39
C ILE A 76 -6.00 -16.39 -6.31
N SER A 77 -4.74 -16.00 -6.45
CA SER A 77 -4.09 -15.08 -5.50
C SER A 77 -4.76 -13.72 -5.45
N LYS A 78 -5.21 -13.19 -6.60
CA LYS A 78 -5.96 -11.93 -6.64
C LYS A 78 -7.31 -12.06 -5.91
N PHE A 79 -8.03 -13.18 -6.10
CA PHE A 79 -9.27 -13.44 -5.39
C PHE A 79 -9.05 -13.48 -3.87
N ILE A 80 -8.04 -14.22 -3.41
CA ILE A 80 -7.69 -14.31 -1.99
C ILE A 80 -7.31 -12.94 -1.44
N TYR A 81 -6.50 -12.16 -2.18
CA TYR A 81 -6.07 -10.83 -1.76
C TYR A 81 -7.24 -9.87 -1.56
N TYR A 82 -8.11 -9.72 -2.56
CA TYR A 82 -9.25 -8.80 -2.45
C TYR A 82 -10.30 -9.27 -1.44
N SER A 83 -10.47 -10.59 -1.27
CA SER A 83 -11.30 -11.15 -0.20
C SER A 83 -10.74 -10.80 1.18
N SER A 84 -9.42 -10.90 1.38
CA SER A 84 -8.76 -10.54 2.64
C SER A 84 -8.83 -9.04 2.93
N VAL A 85 -8.64 -8.19 1.89
CA VAL A 85 -8.77 -6.73 2.03
C VAL A 85 -10.21 -6.34 2.35
N LEU A 86 -11.19 -6.94 1.67
CA LEU A 86 -12.61 -6.70 1.95
C LEU A 86 -12.96 -7.07 3.40
N ASP A 87 -12.52 -8.25 3.85
CA ASP A 87 -12.79 -8.73 5.21
C ASP A 87 -12.20 -7.79 6.26
N ILE A 88 -10.92 -7.41 6.12
CA ILE A 88 -10.25 -6.56 7.11
C ILE A 88 -10.82 -5.13 7.12
N GLU A 89 -11.20 -4.57 5.98
CA GLU A 89 -11.77 -3.22 5.93
C GLU A 89 -13.23 -3.19 6.39
N ALA A 90 -14.01 -4.25 6.12
CA ALA A 90 -15.39 -4.38 6.59
C ALA A 90 -15.47 -4.55 8.12
N HIS A 91 -14.50 -5.23 8.74
CA HIS A 91 -14.44 -5.44 10.19
C HIS A 91 -13.56 -4.42 10.94
N LYS A 92 -13.09 -3.41 10.24
CA LYS A 92 -12.25 -2.35 10.80
C LYS A 92 -12.94 -1.62 11.94
N PRO A 93 -12.37 -1.58 13.15
CA PRO A 93 -12.99 -0.91 14.27
C PRO A 93 -13.03 0.62 14.08
N ALA A 94 -14.16 1.24 14.44
CA ALA A 94 -14.27 2.70 14.52
C ALA A 94 -13.52 3.22 15.76
N ALA A 95 -12.18 3.30 15.66
CA ALA A 95 -11.31 3.60 16.81
C ALA A 95 -10.12 4.47 16.37
N GLY A 96 -9.44 5.07 17.37
CA GLY A 96 -8.25 5.89 17.12
C GLY A 96 -7.06 5.08 16.58
N ASN A 97 -6.09 5.78 16.00
CA ASN A 97 -4.96 5.22 15.29
C ASN A 97 -4.17 4.13 16.04
N LYS A 98 -3.99 4.27 17.35
CA LYS A 98 -3.31 3.27 18.18
C LYS A 98 -4.02 1.92 18.18
N THR A 99 -5.34 1.91 18.18
CA THR A 99 -6.17 0.68 18.12
C THR A 99 -6.16 0.12 16.71
N LEU A 100 -6.25 0.97 15.68
CA LEU A 100 -6.15 0.56 14.28
C LEU A 100 -4.80 -0.07 13.97
N LYS A 101 -3.72 0.51 14.46
CA LYS A 101 -2.38 -0.07 14.32
C LYS A 101 -2.32 -1.48 14.90
N LYS A 102 -2.79 -1.68 16.14
CA LYS A 102 -2.83 -3.01 16.77
C LYS A 102 -3.70 -4.00 15.99
N TYR A 103 -4.79 -3.52 15.40
CA TYR A 103 -5.67 -4.34 14.58
C TYR A 103 -4.92 -4.89 13.35
N TYR A 104 -4.21 -4.03 12.60
CA TYR A 104 -3.43 -4.47 11.44
C TYR A 104 -2.19 -5.30 11.81
N GLU A 105 -1.53 -4.99 12.94
CA GLU A 105 -0.41 -5.80 13.47
C GLU A 105 -0.87 -7.23 13.84
N ALA A 106 -2.09 -7.39 14.37
CA ALA A 106 -2.65 -8.71 14.65
C ALA A 106 -2.87 -9.53 13.37
N GLU A 107 -3.29 -8.90 12.27
CA GLU A 107 -3.41 -9.57 10.98
C GLU A 107 -2.02 -9.96 10.41
N GLN A 108 -1.00 -9.12 10.58
CA GLN A 108 0.38 -9.49 10.21
C GLN A 108 0.90 -10.71 10.99
N GLU A 109 0.56 -10.82 12.27
CA GLU A 109 0.98 -12.00 13.07
C GLU A 109 0.29 -13.28 12.58
N LYS A 110 -0.98 -13.21 12.11
CA LYS A 110 -1.64 -14.35 11.45
C LYS A 110 -0.90 -14.78 10.18
N LEU A 111 -0.44 -13.83 9.36
CA LEU A 111 0.37 -14.15 8.18
C LEU A 111 1.68 -14.83 8.54
N LYS A 112 2.36 -14.35 9.55
CA LYS A 112 3.61 -14.92 10.03
C LYS A 112 3.42 -16.36 10.53
N ASN A 113 2.37 -16.60 11.31
CA ASN A 113 2.03 -17.94 11.79
C ASN A 113 1.71 -18.87 10.61
N PHE A 114 1.00 -18.39 9.59
CA PHE A 114 0.76 -19.16 8.38
C PHE A 114 2.06 -19.61 7.68
N TYR A 115 3.07 -18.75 7.56
CA TYR A 115 4.36 -19.12 6.97
C TYR A 115 5.14 -20.11 7.84
N LEU A 116 5.05 -20.01 9.17
CA LEU A 116 5.65 -20.98 10.08
C LEU A 116 5.00 -22.37 9.95
N GLU A 117 3.69 -22.42 9.90
CA GLU A 117 2.94 -23.68 9.73
C GLU A 117 3.21 -24.38 8.40
N HIS A 118 3.51 -23.61 7.35
CA HIS A 118 3.74 -24.11 5.99
C HIS A 118 5.19 -23.96 5.54
N SER A 119 6.14 -23.89 6.49
CA SER A 119 7.54 -23.55 6.24
C SER A 119 8.24 -24.50 5.27
N GLU A 120 7.95 -25.81 5.32
CA GLU A 120 8.53 -26.80 4.40
C GLU A 120 8.13 -26.54 2.95
N PHE A 121 6.83 -26.38 2.69
CA PHE A 121 6.35 -26.11 1.35
C PHE A 121 6.72 -24.70 0.88
N TYR A 122 6.76 -23.72 1.81
CA TYR A 122 7.25 -22.39 1.49
C TYR A 122 8.73 -22.40 1.09
N SER A 123 9.58 -23.18 1.77
CA SER A 123 10.97 -23.39 1.37
C SER A 123 11.10 -24.03 -0.02
N TYR A 124 10.26 -25.06 -0.31
CA TYR A 124 10.17 -25.67 -1.64
C TYR A 124 9.84 -24.63 -2.71
N TYR A 125 8.83 -23.82 -2.47
CA TYR A 125 8.40 -22.76 -3.39
C TYR A 125 9.48 -21.69 -3.59
N LYS A 126 10.08 -21.18 -2.51
CA LYS A 126 11.12 -20.13 -2.55
C LYS A 126 12.39 -20.57 -3.27
N ARG A 127 12.75 -21.84 -3.15
CA ARG A 127 13.92 -22.41 -3.82
C ARG A 127 13.62 -22.82 -5.27
N GLU A 128 12.42 -22.58 -5.76
CA GLU A 128 11.95 -23.00 -7.08
C GLU A 128 12.17 -24.50 -7.35
N ALA A 129 12.08 -25.32 -6.29
CA ALA A 129 12.31 -26.75 -6.41
C ALA A 129 11.26 -27.41 -7.31
N THR A 130 11.64 -28.53 -7.96
CA THR A 130 10.82 -29.19 -8.97
C THR A 130 10.59 -30.68 -8.72
N TYR A 131 11.33 -31.28 -7.78
CA TYR A 131 11.37 -32.73 -7.56
C TYR A 131 10.03 -33.35 -7.12
N LEU A 132 9.07 -32.55 -6.60
CA LEU A 132 7.72 -32.99 -6.24
C LEU A 132 6.64 -32.51 -7.24
N ASP A 133 6.99 -31.70 -8.22
CA ASP A 133 6.02 -31.04 -9.12
C ASP A 133 5.04 -32.03 -9.76
N HIS A 134 5.54 -33.17 -10.22
CA HIS A 134 4.74 -34.22 -10.85
C HIS A 134 3.70 -34.89 -9.91
N LYS A 135 3.84 -34.70 -8.60
CA LYS A 135 2.89 -35.20 -7.60
C LYS A 135 1.93 -34.15 -7.10
N ILE A 136 2.37 -32.90 -6.99
CA ILE A 136 1.61 -31.86 -6.27
C ILE A 136 0.96 -30.83 -7.19
N PHE A 137 1.35 -30.78 -8.49
CA PHE A 137 0.77 -29.88 -9.50
C PHE A 137 0.16 -30.60 -10.70
N VAL A 138 -0.12 -31.88 -10.54
CA VAL A 138 -0.85 -32.70 -11.52
C VAL A 138 -2.20 -33.09 -10.91
N ARG A 139 -3.28 -33.01 -11.68
CA ARG A 139 -4.62 -33.38 -11.23
C ARG A 139 -4.68 -34.84 -10.84
N ASN A 140 -5.49 -35.16 -9.85
CA ASN A 140 -5.66 -36.51 -9.30
C ASN A 140 -4.36 -37.14 -8.75
N SER A 141 -3.33 -36.33 -8.48
CA SER A 141 -2.05 -36.76 -7.91
C SER A 141 -1.77 -35.99 -6.60
N TYR A 142 -1.14 -36.66 -5.64
CA TYR A 142 -0.71 -36.04 -4.38
C TYR A 142 0.40 -36.88 -3.72
N ASP A 143 1.12 -36.28 -2.77
CA ASP A 143 2.10 -36.98 -1.96
C ASP A 143 1.63 -36.99 -0.49
N LEU A 144 1.37 -38.17 0.07
CA LEU A 144 0.92 -38.32 1.46
C LEU A 144 1.95 -37.83 2.51
N LYS A 145 3.22 -37.65 2.12
CA LYS A 145 4.26 -37.09 2.97
C LYS A 145 4.16 -35.57 3.08
N MET A 146 3.42 -34.96 2.18
CA MET A 146 3.14 -33.53 2.21
C MET A 146 1.82 -33.29 2.95
N ARG A 147 1.74 -32.15 3.67
CA ARG A 147 0.51 -31.75 4.36
C ARG A 147 -0.59 -31.42 3.35
N LEU A 148 -1.61 -32.23 3.31
CA LEU A 148 -2.81 -31.98 2.51
C LEU A 148 -3.80 -31.11 3.30
N SER A 149 -4.54 -30.27 2.59
CA SER A 149 -5.68 -29.55 3.19
C SER A 149 -6.78 -30.53 3.57
N SER A 150 -7.37 -30.36 4.74
CA SER A 150 -8.55 -31.16 5.18
C SER A 150 -9.75 -31.01 4.24
N GLY A 151 -9.81 -29.89 3.50
CA GLY A 151 -10.84 -29.64 2.49
C GLY A 151 -10.49 -30.12 1.08
N PHE A 152 -9.43 -30.91 0.90
CA PHE A 152 -8.96 -31.34 -0.42
C PHE A 152 -10.05 -31.97 -1.30
N TYR A 153 -10.90 -32.80 -0.72
CA TYR A 153 -12.01 -33.45 -1.44
C TYR A 153 -13.21 -32.53 -1.73
N ASN A 154 -13.23 -31.30 -1.21
CA ASN A 154 -14.25 -30.30 -1.54
C ASN A 154 -13.90 -29.48 -2.79
N TYR A 155 -12.72 -29.69 -3.37
CA TYR A 155 -12.27 -28.99 -4.57
C TYR A 155 -12.66 -29.76 -5.84
N ASP A 156 -12.82 -29.01 -6.95
CA ASP A 156 -13.06 -29.59 -8.26
C ASP A 156 -11.80 -30.29 -8.77
N PRO A 157 -11.82 -31.63 -8.93
CA PRO A 157 -10.64 -32.40 -9.34
C PRO A 157 -10.17 -32.09 -10.77
N ASN A 158 -11.03 -31.49 -11.61
CA ASN A 158 -10.68 -31.10 -12.97
C ASN A 158 -9.97 -29.74 -13.04
N PHE A 159 -10.06 -28.96 -11.97
CA PHE A 159 -9.51 -27.61 -11.91
C PHE A 159 -8.58 -27.37 -10.72
N THR A 160 -8.28 -28.37 -9.92
CA THR A 160 -7.47 -28.20 -8.71
C THR A 160 -6.46 -29.32 -8.56
N THR A 161 -5.29 -28.98 -8.05
CA THR A 161 -4.25 -29.92 -7.62
C THR A 161 -4.02 -29.78 -6.11
N SER A 162 -3.23 -30.67 -5.52
CA SER A 162 -3.07 -30.70 -4.06
C SER A 162 -2.45 -29.42 -3.45
N HIS A 163 -1.64 -28.67 -4.21
CA HIS A 163 -0.88 -27.53 -3.67
C HIS A 163 -0.95 -26.24 -4.50
N ASP A 164 -1.68 -26.18 -5.60
CA ASP A 164 -1.79 -24.97 -6.42
C ASP A 164 -2.45 -23.81 -5.65
N HIS A 165 -3.46 -24.10 -4.83
CA HIS A 165 -4.09 -23.10 -3.94
C HIS A 165 -3.10 -22.55 -2.90
N MET A 166 -2.16 -23.36 -2.42
CA MET A 166 -1.16 -22.91 -1.45
C MET A 166 -0.19 -21.89 -2.07
N ILE A 167 0.20 -22.07 -3.34
CA ILE A 167 0.99 -21.06 -4.06
C ILE A 167 0.20 -19.76 -4.20
N ALA A 168 -1.07 -19.83 -4.55
CA ALA A 168 -1.92 -18.66 -4.63
C ALA A 168 -2.00 -17.91 -3.28
N ARG A 169 -2.06 -18.64 -2.17
CA ARG A 169 -1.99 -18.04 -0.82
C ARG A 169 -0.65 -17.38 -0.53
N PHE A 170 0.48 -17.95 -0.93
CA PHE A 170 1.79 -17.30 -0.77
C PHE A 170 1.87 -15.99 -1.55
N ILE A 171 1.42 -15.97 -2.80
CA ILE A 171 1.41 -14.76 -3.63
C ILE A 171 0.48 -13.70 -3.02
N SER A 172 -0.73 -14.09 -2.64
CA SER A 172 -1.71 -13.20 -2.01
C SER A 172 -1.20 -12.62 -0.69
N ASN A 173 -0.64 -13.46 0.19
CA ASN A 173 -0.14 -13.05 1.50
C ASN A 173 1.00 -12.05 1.39
N GLN A 174 1.83 -12.13 0.34
CA GLN A 174 2.89 -11.17 0.06
C GLN A 174 2.32 -9.78 -0.28
N GLN A 175 1.26 -9.74 -1.09
CA GLN A 175 0.55 -8.50 -1.43
C GLN A 175 -0.20 -7.94 -0.22
N PHE A 176 -0.83 -8.81 0.55
CA PHE A 176 -1.59 -8.43 1.74
C PHE A 176 -0.69 -7.91 2.88
N ASP A 177 0.48 -8.49 3.10
CA ASP A 177 1.49 -7.96 4.03
C ASP A 177 1.93 -6.54 3.63
N HIS A 178 2.13 -6.29 2.34
CA HIS A 178 2.44 -4.95 1.85
C HIS A 178 1.28 -3.97 2.12
N TYR A 179 0.04 -4.39 1.88
CA TYR A 179 -1.15 -3.60 2.20
C TYR A 179 -1.22 -3.27 3.69
N LEU A 180 -1.05 -4.27 4.58
CA LEU A 180 -1.06 -4.08 6.03
C LEU A 180 0.02 -3.11 6.50
N LYS A 181 1.25 -3.24 5.99
CA LYS A 181 2.35 -2.31 6.28
C LYS A 181 1.97 -0.87 5.95
N LYS A 182 1.40 -0.64 4.77
CA LYS A 182 0.93 0.68 4.36
C LYS A 182 -0.14 1.23 5.31
N GLN A 183 -1.09 0.40 5.78
CA GLN A 183 -2.11 0.81 6.74
C GLN A 183 -1.52 1.11 8.13
N ILE A 184 -0.53 0.34 8.56
CA ILE A 184 0.19 0.57 9.82
C ILE A 184 0.97 1.88 9.75
N ASP A 185 1.67 2.16 8.66
CA ASP A 185 2.41 3.39 8.45
C ASP A 185 1.47 4.60 8.41
N ASN A 186 0.36 4.52 7.70
CA ASN A 186 -0.68 5.55 7.71
C ASN A 186 -1.26 5.79 9.11
N SER A 187 -1.37 4.74 9.95
CA SER A 187 -1.82 4.85 11.34
C SER A 187 -0.77 5.47 12.26
N ASN A 188 0.50 5.40 11.92
CA ASN A 188 1.59 6.10 12.59
C ASN A 188 1.67 7.57 12.17
N ASP A 189 1.28 7.89 10.94
CA ASP A 189 1.47 9.19 10.31
C ASP A 189 0.62 10.32 10.89
N ASN A 190 -0.38 10.03 11.73
CA ASN A 190 -1.01 11.06 12.56
C ASN A 190 -0.17 11.48 13.79
N ILE A 191 0.99 10.87 14.01
CA ILE A 191 1.97 11.31 15.02
C ILE A 191 3.24 11.83 14.35
N THR A 192 3.54 11.40 13.14
CA THR A 192 4.66 11.89 12.33
C THR A 192 4.32 11.78 10.85
N ALA A 193 3.38 12.57 10.35
CA ALA A 193 3.52 12.97 8.97
C ALA A 193 4.85 13.73 8.92
N LYS A 194 5.94 13.05 8.63
CA LYS A 194 7.03 13.66 7.92
C LYS A 194 6.43 14.06 6.58
N ILE A 195 5.79 15.22 6.56
CA ILE A 195 5.73 15.98 5.35
C ILE A 195 7.21 16.16 5.02
N PHE A 196 7.75 15.30 4.18
CA PHE A 196 8.94 15.63 3.45
C PHE A 196 8.50 16.76 2.52
N SER A 197 8.40 17.95 3.12
CA SER A 197 8.36 19.15 2.34
C SER A 197 9.74 19.20 1.67
N PRO A 198 9.82 19.21 0.33
CA PRO A 198 11.08 19.40 -0.35
C PRO A 198 11.61 20.83 -0.11
N LEU A 199 10.85 21.66 0.64
CA LEU A 199 11.16 23.04 0.95
C LEU A 199 11.99 23.11 2.22
N THR A 200 13.17 23.68 2.09
CA THR A 200 14.04 24.05 3.21
C THR A 200 14.10 25.57 3.32
N TRP A 201 14.12 26.10 4.54
CA TRP A 201 14.29 27.52 4.73
C TRP A 201 15.73 27.94 4.44
N SER A 202 15.93 28.72 3.37
CA SER A 202 17.25 29.23 2.95
C SER A 202 17.57 30.64 3.50
N GLY A 203 16.60 31.32 4.09
CA GLY A 203 16.76 32.62 4.71
C GLY A 203 17.33 32.58 6.14
N SER A 204 17.46 33.75 6.78
CA SER A 204 17.92 33.77 8.17
C SER A 204 16.88 33.20 9.12
N LYS A 205 17.30 32.43 10.13
CA LYS A 205 16.42 31.93 11.20
C LYS A 205 15.67 33.05 11.91
N VAL A 206 16.34 34.17 12.15
CA VAL A 206 15.76 35.35 12.80
C VAL A 206 14.64 35.97 11.96
N GLY A 207 14.81 36.02 10.63
CA GLY A 207 13.77 36.50 9.71
C GLY A 207 12.54 35.58 9.70
N LEU A 208 12.75 34.25 9.73
CA LEU A 208 11.63 33.29 9.83
C LEU A 208 10.87 33.47 11.15
N ILE A 209 11.56 33.61 12.27
CA ILE A 209 10.96 33.85 13.58
C ILE A 209 10.14 35.15 13.59
N GLU A 210 10.68 36.23 12.99
CA GLU A 210 9.97 37.51 12.86
C GLU A 210 8.67 37.35 12.05
N LEU A 211 8.72 36.63 10.92
CA LEU A 211 7.56 36.35 10.09
C LEU A 211 6.49 35.51 10.83
N ILE A 212 6.91 34.40 11.43
CA ILE A 212 5.99 33.51 12.18
C ILE A 212 5.31 34.27 13.31
N TYR A 213 6.09 35.05 14.07
CA TYR A 213 5.56 35.79 15.19
C TYR A 213 4.58 36.87 14.75
N ALA A 214 4.85 37.56 13.62
CA ALA A 214 3.90 38.53 13.08
C ALA A 214 2.58 37.88 12.66
N LEU A 215 2.62 36.77 11.91
CA LEU A 215 1.43 36.04 11.49
C LEU A 215 0.63 35.49 12.68
N TYR A 216 1.31 35.02 13.72
CA TYR A 216 0.68 34.58 14.96
C TYR A 216 -0.05 35.73 15.68
N GLN A 217 0.57 36.91 15.83
CA GLN A 217 -0.04 38.09 16.44
C GLN A 217 -1.24 38.60 15.65
N MET A 218 -1.23 38.46 14.34
CA MET A 218 -2.33 38.79 13.43
C MET A 218 -3.44 37.72 13.43
N ARG A 219 -3.32 36.64 14.23
CA ARG A 219 -4.27 35.53 14.30
C ARG A 219 -4.50 34.82 12.97
N CYS A 220 -3.47 34.75 12.11
CA CYS A 220 -3.56 34.14 10.78
C CYS A 220 -3.68 32.60 10.85
N PHE A 221 -3.40 31.96 11.98
CA PHE A 221 -3.47 30.53 12.16
C PHE A 221 -4.74 30.14 12.94
N ASN A 222 -5.57 29.23 12.40
CA ASN A 222 -6.77 28.68 13.00
C ASN A 222 -7.72 29.73 13.62
N GLY A 223 -7.80 30.93 13.02
CA GLY A 223 -8.60 32.04 13.56
C GLY A 223 -8.13 32.55 14.93
N GLY A 224 -6.88 32.25 15.30
CA GLY A 224 -6.27 32.59 16.60
C GLY A 224 -6.44 31.53 17.68
N ASN A 225 -7.06 30.40 17.41
CA ASN A 225 -7.29 29.28 18.34
C ASN A 225 -6.17 28.22 18.23
N ILE A 226 -4.93 28.64 18.37
CA ILE A 226 -3.75 27.74 18.34
C ILE A 226 -2.67 28.31 19.26
N GLU A 227 -1.91 27.46 19.92
CA GLU A 227 -0.75 27.87 20.70
C GLU A 227 0.46 28.14 19.82
N LEU A 228 1.26 29.13 20.20
CA LEU A 228 2.50 29.48 19.47
C LEU A 228 3.48 28.31 19.36
N SER A 229 3.55 27.48 20.40
CA SER A 229 4.36 26.27 20.44
C SER A 229 4.01 25.27 19.34
N GLU A 230 2.72 25.15 18.98
CA GLU A 230 2.25 24.29 17.90
C GLU A 230 2.59 24.85 16.53
N VAL A 231 2.46 26.17 16.36
CA VAL A 231 2.87 26.85 15.12
C VAL A 231 4.37 26.69 14.87
N ILE A 232 5.20 26.87 15.92
CA ILE A 232 6.65 26.67 15.85
C ILE A 232 6.99 25.26 15.38
N LYS A 233 6.45 24.22 16.05
CA LYS A 233 6.67 22.81 15.70
C LYS A 233 6.24 22.49 14.26
N PHE A 234 5.12 23.05 13.81
CA PHE A 234 4.66 22.88 12.43
C PHE A 234 5.65 23.46 11.42
N VAL A 235 6.14 24.70 11.66
CA VAL A 235 7.07 25.38 10.74
C VAL A 235 8.44 24.68 10.73
N GLU A 236 8.98 24.31 11.87
CA GLU A 236 10.23 23.57 11.99
C GLU A 236 10.18 22.28 11.16
N LYS A 237 9.06 21.55 11.29
CA LYS A 237 8.83 20.30 10.56
C LYS A 237 8.61 20.54 9.07
N SER A 238 7.88 21.59 8.68
CA SER A 238 7.52 21.85 7.29
C SER A 238 8.66 22.41 6.46
N LEU A 239 9.60 23.14 7.07
CA LEU A 239 10.72 23.79 6.41
C LEU A 239 12.07 23.17 6.76
N ASP A 240 12.08 22.00 7.40
CA ASP A 240 13.27 21.25 7.84
C ASP A 240 14.33 22.17 8.49
N CYS A 241 13.91 22.98 9.46
CA CYS A 241 14.76 23.94 10.15
C CYS A 241 14.52 23.91 11.65
N ASP A 242 15.58 24.03 12.43
CA ASP A 242 15.56 24.20 13.87
C ASP A 242 15.59 25.71 14.21
N LEU A 243 14.54 26.24 14.82
CA LEU A 243 14.44 27.64 15.22
C LEU A 243 15.13 27.92 16.57
N GLY A 244 15.50 26.88 17.31
CA GLY A 244 16.18 27.00 18.59
C GLY A 244 15.34 27.69 19.66
N ASN A 245 15.93 28.62 20.44
CA ASN A 245 15.18 29.34 21.48
C ASN A 245 14.35 30.49 20.87
N PHE A 246 13.17 30.15 20.36
CA PHE A 246 12.26 31.09 19.72
C PHE A 246 11.93 32.29 20.59
N HIS A 247 11.58 32.09 21.85
CA HIS A 247 11.18 33.17 22.77
C HIS A 247 12.32 34.16 23.06
N LYS A 248 13.55 33.65 23.20
CA LYS A 248 14.73 34.48 23.38
C LYS A 248 14.98 35.33 22.11
N THR A 249 14.84 34.75 20.94
CA THR A 249 15.03 35.48 19.67
C THR A 249 13.95 36.53 19.46
N VAL A 250 12.69 36.24 19.80
CA VAL A 250 11.60 37.27 19.78
C VAL A 250 11.92 38.43 20.73
N PHE A 251 12.41 38.14 21.94
CA PHE A 251 12.84 39.18 22.87
C PHE A 251 13.97 40.00 22.32
N GLU A 252 14.99 39.41 21.68
CA GLU A 252 16.08 40.10 21.04
C GLU A 252 15.61 40.98 19.87
N ILE A 253 14.67 40.47 19.04
CA ILE A 253 14.05 41.25 17.95
C ILE A 253 13.34 42.51 18.51
N ARG A 254 12.53 42.32 19.55
CA ARG A 254 11.79 43.42 20.20
C ARG A 254 12.69 44.51 20.77
N ASN A 255 13.88 44.17 21.27
CA ASN A 255 14.81 45.06 21.91
C ASN A 255 15.87 45.66 20.96
N ARG A 256 15.73 45.46 19.63
CA ARG A 256 16.61 46.08 18.65
C ARG A 256 16.49 47.61 18.67
N LYS A 257 17.61 48.32 18.74
CA LYS A 257 17.63 49.79 18.75
C LYS A 257 17.16 50.40 17.43
N GLN A 258 17.30 49.67 16.30
CA GLN A 258 16.86 50.11 14.97
C GLN A 258 16.19 48.93 14.24
N GLY A 259 15.00 49.18 13.69
CA GLY A 259 14.28 48.23 12.81
C GLY A 259 13.88 46.92 13.48
N PRO A 260 12.99 46.91 14.48
CA PRO A 260 12.51 45.62 15.09
C PRO A 260 11.80 44.72 14.09
N THR A 261 11.26 45.30 12.99
CA THR A 261 10.57 44.56 11.92
C THR A 261 11.39 44.59 10.60
N LYS A 262 12.71 44.49 10.69
CA LYS A 262 13.62 44.67 9.54
C LYS A 262 13.35 43.63 8.42
N PHE A 263 13.06 42.40 8.77
CA PHE A 263 12.81 41.35 7.77
C PHE A 263 11.47 41.57 7.07
N LEU A 264 10.41 41.92 7.82
CA LEU A 264 9.08 42.18 7.25
C LEU A 264 9.11 43.43 6.34
N GLN A 265 9.84 44.44 6.70
CA GLN A 265 10.05 45.63 5.82
C GLN A 265 10.73 45.22 4.52
N LEU A 266 11.83 44.45 4.60
CA LEU A 266 12.55 43.97 3.43
C LEU A 266 11.62 43.12 2.52
N VAL A 267 10.78 42.22 3.10
CA VAL A 267 9.82 41.44 2.33
C VAL A 267 8.79 42.34 1.64
N GLY A 268 8.24 43.31 2.36
CA GLY A 268 7.27 44.27 1.82
C GLY A 268 7.86 45.11 0.68
N ASP A 269 9.06 45.65 0.85
CA ASP A 269 9.75 46.47 -0.17
C ASP A 269 10.05 45.67 -1.46
N ASN A 270 10.55 44.44 -1.30
CA ASN A 270 10.80 43.55 -2.45
C ASN A 270 9.51 43.16 -3.18
N LEU A 271 8.44 42.91 -2.46
CA LEU A 271 7.16 42.55 -3.07
C LEU A 271 6.57 43.73 -3.84
N ASN A 272 6.61 44.95 -3.26
CA ASN A 272 6.16 46.14 -3.93
C ASN A 272 6.99 46.44 -5.20
N GLN A 273 8.30 46.29 -5.12
CA GLN A 273 9.18 46.45 -6.28
C GLN A 273 8.84 45.45 -7.39
N HIS A 274 8.57 44.22 -7.06
CA HIS A 274 8.19 43.18 -8.02
C HIS A 274 6.84 43.46 -8.69
N PHE A 275 5.87 44.01 -7.98
CA PHE A 275 4.60 44.40 -8.56
C PHE A 275 4.72 45.60 -9.50
N MET A 276 5.55 46.61 -9.15
CA MET A 276 5.80 47.77 -10.01
C MET A 276 6.55 47.38 -11.30
N THR A 277 7.41 46.36 -11.27
CA THR A 277 8.14 45.91 -12.48
C THR A 277 7.22 45.08 -13.42
N ASN A 278 6.25 44.35 -12.91
CA ASN A 278 5.34 43.56 -13.73
C ASN A 278 4.14 44.36 -14.29
N GLU A 279 3.89 45.60 -13.83
CA GLU A 279 2.93 46.53 -14.45
C GLU A 279 3.52 47.31 -15.64
N ALA A 280 4.80 47.14 -15.91
CA ALA A 280 5.52 47.81 -17.00
C ALA A 280 5.79 46.92 -18.23
N GLU A 281 5.35 45.66 -18.22
CA GLU A 281 5.27 44.76 -19.37
C GLU A 281 3.81 44.61 -19.86
#